data_c3875ba94109ecffc6754e9a96d51c25
#
_entry.id   c3875ba94109ecffc6754e9a96d51c25
#
_cell.length_a   1.000
_cell.length_b   1.000
_cell.length_c   1.000
_cell.angle_alpha   90.00
_cell.angle_beta   90.00
_cell.angle_gamma   90.00
#
_symmetry.space_group_name_H-M   'P 1'
#
loop_
_entity.id
_entity.type
_entity.pdbx_description
1 polymer ?
#
loop_
_entity_poly.entity_id
_entity_poly.type
_entity_poly.pdbx_seq_one_letter_code
_entity_poly.pdbx_strand_id
1 'polypeptide(L)'
;MTSTLAITGWSVISPYGPDGAAFARGVTERRTALRPPRDGEHLPQSLIGVVDEFDTRTHLGRKGTRSMDRATGLAVATVGMMLDTHPVDPHAAADTALVLGTTTGSARSMMEFTRDSLTQDKPYHVDPSRFPNTVMNCAAGQCAIWHGLTGPNATISSGRATVLSALNYARRLHRGGHAATVLCGAVEELSEQRAWLEWHGAADPARRSRPLAEGCAIFLLEPAETARTPALAEILAVASRRGGAVREVARTAVHACLSRSGVEPREVWAVALEDDIGDVPAVFEGRPRLLAVTDLVGDVGAVSAGMQLAATLVHARRDDAAGRVAVVVTGDDDGTVTALAVRIGGPR
;
A
#
# COMPACT_ATOMS: atom_id res chain seq x y z
N MET A 1 -15.74 -22.81 12.43
CA MET A 1 -14.30 -22.60 12.11
C MET A 1 -14.19 -21.25 11.40
N THR A 2 -13.38 -20.32 11.91
CA THR A 2 -13.18 -19.02 11.21
C THR A 2 -12.34 -19.28 9.98
N SER A 3 -12.92 -19.06 8.80
CA SER A 3 -12.23 -19.18 7.50
C SER A 3 -10.97 -18.34 7.47
N THR A 4 -9.87 -18.91 6.97
CA THR A 4 -8.60 -18.21 6.79
C THR A 4 -8.71 -17.32 5.55
N LEU A 5 -8.36 -16.05 5.68
CA LEU A 5 -8.36 -15.12 4.56
C LEU A 5 -7.03 -15.21 3.81
N ALA A 6 -7.11 -15.45 2.51
CA ALA A 6 -5.97 -15.60 1.62
C ALA A 6 -5.87 -14.42 0.65
N ILE A 7 -4.64 -14.08 0.28
CA ILE A 7 -4.32 -13.21 -0.84
C ILE A 7 -4.34 -14.07 -2.10
N THR A 8 -5.25 -13.78 -3.01
CA THR A 8 -5.43 -14.54 -4.27
C THR A 8 -4.98 -13.77 -5.51
N GLY A 9 -4.79 -12.46 -5.37
CA GLY A 9 -4.28 -11.59 -6.43
C GLY A 9 -3.60 -10.35 -5.87
N TRP A 10 -2.77 -9.73 -6.69
CA TRP A 10 -2.21 -8.41 -6.42
C TRP A 10 -2.00 -7.62 -7.70
N SER A 11 -2.13 -6.29 -7.60
CA SER A 11 -1.83 -5.33 -8.65
C SER A 11 -1.05 -4.18 -8.07
N VAL A 12 -0.06 -3.67 -8.81
CA VAL A 12 0.81 -2.58 -8.37
C VAL A 12 1.10 -1.63 -9.53
N ILE A 13 0.96 -0.34 -9.26
CA ILE A 13 1.57 0.74 -10.03
C ILE A 13 2.68 1.32 -9.16
N SER A 14 3.90 1.43 -9.68
CA SER A 14 5.08 1.84 -8.92
C SER A 14 6.03 2.66 -9.80
N PRO A 15 7.10 3.27 -9.25
CA PRO A 15 8.12 3.94 -10.05
C PRO A 15 8.79 3.07 -11.12
N TYR A 16 8.65 1.76 -11.06
CA TYR A 16 9.10 0.88 -12.13
C TYR A 16 8.20 0.88 -13.37
N GLY A 17 6.97 1.33 -13.24
CA GLY A 17 5.99 1.38 -14.32
C GLY A 17 4.55 1.14 -13.85
N PRO A 18 3.61 1.19 -14.82
CA PRO A 18 2.19 1.17 -14.51
C PRO A 18 1.60 -0.24 -14.33
N ASP A 19 2.41 -1.28 -14.17
CA ASP A 19 1.92 -2.66 -14.01
C ASP A 19 2.79 -3.52 -13.08
N GLY A 20 2.20 -4.63 -12.62
CA GLY A 20 2.86 -5.59 -11.72
C GLY A 20 4.05 -6.33 -12.35
N ALA A 21 4.09 -6.48 -13.68
CA ALA A 21 5.20 -7.13 -14.38
C ALA A 21 6.46 -6.24 -14.36
N ALA A 22 6.29 -4.92 -14.57
CA ALA A 22 7.37 -3.95 -14.43
C ALA A 22 7.92 -3.93 -13.01
N PHE A 23 7.03 -3.95 -12.00
CA PHE A 23 7.41 -4.05 -10.60
C PHE A 23 8.21 -5.34 -10.31
N ALA A 24 7.70 -6.49 -10.74
CA ALA A 24 8.36 -7.78 -10.51
C ALA A 24 9.75 -7.84 -11.13
N ARG A 25 9.93 -7.33 -12.36
CA ARG A 25 11.24 -7.24 -13.01
C ARG A 25 12.19 -6.33 -12.23
N GLY A 26 11.75 -5.11 -11.90
CA GLY A 26 12.58 -4.13 -11.20
C GLY A 26 13.09 -4.63 -9.85
N VAL A 27 12.22 -5.24 -9.05
CA VAL A 27 12.57 -5.81 -7.74
C VAL A 27 13.49 -7.03 -7.89
N THR A 28 13.24 -7.90 -8.88
CA THR A 28 14.07 -9.08 -9.13
C THR A 28 15.48 -8.72 -9.57
N GLU A 29 15.61 -7.71 -10.43
CA GLU A 29 16.88 -7.18 -10.94
C GLU A 29 17.57 -6.24 -9.94
N ARG A 30 16.92 -5.90 -8.84
CA ARG A 30 17.36 -4.89 -7.86
C ARG A 30 17.75 -3.56 -8.51
N ARG A 31 17.02 -3.16 -9.53
CA ARG A 31 17.26 -1.91 -10.26
C ARG A 31 16.59 -0.76 -9.48
N THR A 32 17.33 0.33 -9.25
CA THR A 32 16.69 1.52 -8.68
C THR A 32 15.73 2.16 -9.69
N ALA A 33 14.56 2.56 -9.19
CA ALA A 33 13.56 3.34 -9.93
C ALA A 33 13.62 4.84 -9.57
N LEU A 34 14.56 5.22 -8.71
CA LEU A 34 14.73 6.59 -8.26
C LEU A 34 15.47 7.41 -9.31
N ARG A 35 15.04 8.67 -9.48
CA ARG A 35 15.69 9.66 -10.33
C ARG A 35 15.75 11.02 -9.64
N PRO A 36 16.68 11.91 -10.06
CA PRO A 36 16.60 13.31 -9.64
C PRO A 36 15.30 13.98 -10.14
N PRO A 37 14.81 15.00 -9.43
CA PRO A 37 13.76 15.87 -9.96
C PRO A 37 14.20 16.49 -11.30
N ARG A 38 13.25 16.65 -12.23
CA ARG A 38 13.46 17.33 -13.51
C ARG A 38 13.29 18.84 -13.36
N ASP A 39 13.73 19.59 -14.36
CA ASP A 39 13.45 21.03 -14.43
C ASP A 39 11.95 21.28 -14.34
N GLY A 40 11.56 22.18 -13.41
CA GLY A 40 10.15 22.48 -13.12
C GLY A 40 9.49 21.60 -12.03
N GLU A 41 10.15 20.55 -11.53
CA GLU A 41 9.72 19.80 -10.35
C GLU A 41 10.39 20.38 -9.10
N HIS A 42 9.65 21.22 -8.34
CA HIS A 42 10.19 21.94 -7.17
C HIS A 42 10.07 21.10 -5.89
N LEU A 43 10.83 20.02 -5.83
CA LEU A 43 10.84 19.06 -4.73
C LEU A 43 12.10 19.23 -3.88
N PRO A 44 12.00 19.11 -2.53
CA PRO A 44 13.16 19.24 -1.65
C PRO A 44 14.08 18.02 -1.66
N GLN A 45 13.59 16.86 -2.13
CA GLN A 45 14.37 15.63 -2.21
C GLN A 45 15.31 15.62 -3.42
N SER A 46 16.53 15.11 -3.24
CA SER A 46 17.49 14.92 -4.33
C SER A 46 17.18 13.75 -5.27
N LEU A 47 16.42 12.78 -4.78
CA LEU A 47 15.93 11.62 -5.53
C LEU A 47 14.44 11.43 -5.23
N ILE A 48 13.71 11.00 -6.25
CA ILE A 48 12.26 10.76 -6.20
C ILE A 48 11.89 9.51 -6.99
N GLY A 49 10.79 8.86 -6.58
CA GLY A 49 10.18 7.75 -7.31
C GLY A 49 8.87 8.15 -7.96
N VAL A 50 8.87 8.41 -9.25
CA VAL A 50 7.68 8.85 -10.02
C VAL A 50 7.29 7.78 -11.03
N VAL A 51 6.00 7.59 -11.23
CA VAL A 51 5.47 6.74 -12.31
C VAL A 51 5.32 7.61 -13.56
N ASP A 52 6.45 7.86 -14.24
CA ASP A 52 6.51 8.78 -15.39
C ASP A 52 5.58 8.38 -16.54
N GLU A 53 5.36 7.07 -16.73
CA GLU A 53 4.52 6.52 -17.80
C GLU A 53 3.01 6.57 -17.47
N PHE A 54 2.62 6.97 -16.24
CA PHE A 54 1.23 7.00 -15.85
C PHE A 54 0.58 8.36 -16.14
N ASP A 55 -0.43 8.33 -16.97
CA ASP A 55 -1.39 9.43 -17.15
C ASP A 55 -2.82 8.91 -17.02
N THR A 56 -3.63 9.53 -16.18
CA THR A 56 -4.99 9.09 -15.86
C THR A 56 -5.87 8.97 -17.08
N ARG A 57 -5.78 9.93 -18.03
CA ARG A 57 -6.63 9.93 -19.24
C ARG A 57 -6.19 8.90 -20.26
N THR A 58 -4.91 8.63 -20.33
CA THR A 58 -4.35 7.60 -21.20
C THR A 58 -4.75 6.20 -20.74
N HIS A 59 -4.75 5.97 -19.41
CA HIS A 59 -5.06 4.65 -18.85
C HIS A 59 -6.57 4.39 -18.68
N LEU A 60 -7.35 5.42 -18.32
CA LEU A 60 -8.77 5.29 -17.99
C LEU A 60 -9.71 5.88 -19.06
N GLY A 61 -9.16 6.55 -20.08
CA GLY A 61 -9.93 7.31 -21.06
C GLY A 61 -10.33 8.69 -20.57
N ARG A 62 -10.98 9.46 -21.44
CA ARG A 62 -11.35 10.85 -21.16
C ARG A 62 -12.65 11.03 -20.37
N LYS A 63 -13.58 10.07 -20.50
CA LYS A 63 -14.91 10.17 -19.88
C LYS A 63 -14.79 9.90 -18.38
N GLY A 64 -15.23 10.83 -17.55
CA GLY A 64 -15.22 10.70 -16.09
C GLY A 64 -13.89 11.03 -15.39
N THR A 65 -12.78 11.23 -16.14
CA THR A 65 -11.44 11.44 -15.56
C THR A 65 -11.06 12.91 -15.39
N ARG A 66 -11.90 13.86 -15.82
CA ARG A 66 -11.55 15.29 -15.82
C ARG A 66 -11.28 15.86 -14.43
N SER A 67 -12.02 15.39 -13.43
CA SER A 67 -11.92 15.84 -12.05
C SER A 67 -11.08 14.92 -11.16
N MET A 68 -10.58 13.82 -11.69
CA MET A 68 -9.72 12.91 -10.91
C MET A 68 -8.35 13.56 -10.71
N ASP A 69 -7.90 13.60 -9.46
CA ASP A 69 -6.51 13.87 -9.13
C ASP A 69 -5.61 12.66 -9.39
N ARG A 70 -4.31 12.83 -9.17
CA ARG A 70 -3.34 11.77 -9.44
C ARG A 70 -3.53 10.55 -8.54
N ALA A 71 -3.79 10.75 -7.23
CA ALA A 71 -4.04 9.66 -6.30
C ALA A 71 -5.26 8.84 -6.72
N THR A 72 -6.35 9.51 -7.06
CA THR A 72 -7.58 8.86 -7.54
C THR A 72 -7.33 8.10 -8.85
N GLY A 73 -6.61 8.71 -9.80
CA GLY A 73 -6.26 8.05 -11.08
C GLY A 73 -5.45 6.77 -10.87
N LEU A 74 -4.40 6.82 -10.03
CA LEU A 74 -3.59 5.66 -9.67
C LEU A 74 -4.43 4.56 -9.03
N ALA A 75 -5.30 4.90 -8.08
CA ALA A 75 -6.16 3.94 -7.39
C ALA A 75 -7.14 3.26 -8.34
N VAL A 76 -7.88 4.05 -9.14
CA VAL A 76 -8.87 3.52 -10.09
C VAL A 76 -8.21 2.60 -11.12
N ALA A 77 -7.05 3.00 -11.66
CA ALA A 77 -6.32 2.17 -12.61
C ALA A 77 -5.82 0.85 -11.98
N THR A 78 -5.27 0.90 -10.75
CA THR A 78 -4.76 -0.30 -10.09
C THR A 78 -5.88 -1.27 -9.71
N VAL A 79 -7.02 -0.75 -9.23
CA VAL A 79 -8.23 -1.57 -8.98
C VAL A 79 -8.75 -2.17 -10.30
N GLY A 80 -8.76 -1.39 -11.38
CA GLY A 80 -9.15 -1.89 -12.71
C GLY A 80 -8.29 -3.06 -13.17
N MET A 81 -6.97 -2.95 -13.11
CA MET A 81 -6.06 -4.06 -13.45
C MET A 81 -6.31 -5.32 -12.61
N MET A 82 -6.66 -5.17 -11.33
CA MET A 82 -7.04 -6.29 -10.49
C MET A 82 -8.31 -6.95 -11.01
N LEU A 83 -9.34 -6.16 -11.32
CA LEU A 83 -10.63 -6.64 -11.77
C LEU A 83 -10.59 -7.23 -13.19
N ASP A 84 -9.66 -6.78 -14.04
CA ASP A 84 -9.43 -7.36 -15.37
C ASP A 84 -8.89 -8.80 -15.29
N THR A 85 -8.06 -9.06 -14.28
CA THR A 85 -7.48 -10.41 -14.07
C THR A 85 -8.31 -11.28 -13.12
N HIS A 86 -9.06 -10.66 -12.24
CA HIS A 86 -9.92 -11.30 -11.23
C HIS A 86 -11.31 -10.63 -11.24
N PRO A 87 -12.14 -10.88 -12.26
CA PRO A 87 -13.43 -10.21 -12.37
C PRO A 87 -14.33 -10.58 -11.20
N VAL A 88 -14.92 -9.56 -10.60
CA VAL A 88 -15.97 -9.71 -9.60
C VAL A 88 -17.29 -10.02 -10.30
N ASP A 89 -17.99 -11.05 -9.83
CA ASP A 89 -19.33 -11.32 -10.30
C ASP A 89 -20.22 -10.10 -10.01
N PRO A 90 -20.93 -9.53 -10.99
CA PRO A 90 -21.86 -8.42 -10.77
C PRO A 90 -22.90 -8.70 -9.67
N HIS A 91 -23.30 -9.96 -9.49
CA HIS A 91 -24.21 -10.36 -8.40
C HIS A 91 -23.54 -10.39 -7.02
N ALA A 92 -22.20 -10.46 -6.98
CA ALA A 92 -21.41 -10.39 -5.74
C ALA A 92 -20.82 -8.98 -5.47
N ALA A 93 -21.19 -7.97 -6.26
CA ALA A 93 -20.69 -6.61 -6.09
C ALA A 93 -21.03 -6.02 -4.70
N ALA A 94 -22.18 -6.40 -4.12
CA ALA A 94 -22.57 -6.01 -2.77
C ALA A 94 -21.77 -6.72 -1.67
N ASP A 95 -21.21 -7.91 -1.96
CA ASP A 95 -20.38 -8.69 -1.04
C ASP A 95 -18.88 -8.41 -1.21
N THR A 96 -18.53 -7.52 -2.15
CA THR A 96 -17.15 -7.12 -2.41
C THR A 96 -16.87 -5.78 -1.75
N ALA A 97 -16.04 -5.80 -0.71
CA ALA A 97 -15.60 -4.60 -0.02
C ALA A 97 -14.37 -3.98 -0.70
N LEU A 98 -14.23 -2.65 -0.57
CA LEU A 98 -13.00 -1.91 -0.88
C LEU A 98 -12.46 -1.26 0.38
N VAL A 99 -11.23 -1.60 0.76
CA VAL A 99 -10.49 -0.98 1.87
C VAL A 99 -9.24 -0.33 1.30
N LEU A 100 -9.30 0.98 1.06
CA LEU A 100 -8.22 1.72 0.43
C LEU A 100 -7.57 2.68 1.44
N GLY A 101 -6.25 2.58 1.57
CA GLY A 101 -5.48 3.44 2.44
C GLY A 101 -4.82 4.62 1.73
N THR A 102 -4.52 5.65 2.50
CA THR A 102 -3.70 6.80 2.08
C THR A 102 -3.18 7.50 3.32
N THR A 103 -2.10 8.27 3.21
CA THR A 103 -1.61 9.09 4.32
C THR A 103 -2.50 10.31 4.53
N THR A 104 -2.72 11.09 3.48
CA THR A 104 -3.43 12.38 3.54
C THR A 104 -4.48 12.56 2.43
N GLY A 105 -4.65 11.59 1.54
CA GLY A 105 -5.36 11.78 0.29
C GLY A 105 -4.53 12.60 -0.70
N SER A 106 -5.14 13.49 -1.48
CA SER A 106 -4.41 14.40 -2.35
C SER A 106 -4.03 15.68 -1.61
N ALA A 107 -2.78 15.74 -1.12
CA ALA A 107 -2.22 16.94 -0.51
C ALA A 107 -2.26 18.13 -1.49
N ARG A 108 -2.00 17.87 -2.77
CA ARG A 108 -2.07 18.87 -3.83
C ARG A 108 -3.47 19.47 -3.92
N SER A 109 -4.50 18.65 -4.09
CA SER A 109 -5.88 19.13 -4.26
C SER A 109 -6.37 19.92 -3.04
N MET A 110 -6.05 19.42 -1.83
CA MET A 110 -6.40 20.07 -0.57
C MET A 110 -5.73 21.46 -0.45
N MET A 111 -4.42 21.54 -0.72
CA MET A 111 -3.68 22.80 -0.57
C MET A 111 -4.03 23.80 -1.69
N GLU A 112 -4.22 23.36 -2.93
CA GLU A 112 -4.67 24.24 -4.02
C GLU A 112 -6.06 24.80 -3.75
N PHE A 113 -7.01 23.98 -3.31
CA PHE A 113 -8.36 24.43 -2.95
C PHE A 113 -8.34 25.42 -1.79
N THR A 114 -7.55 25.14 -0.75
CA THR A 114 -7.37 26.05 0.40
C THR A 114 -6.75 27.37 -0.02
N ARG A 115 -5.69 27.32 -0.84
CA ARG A 115 -5.07 28.54 -1.39
C ARG A 115 -6.10 29.38 -2.14
N ASP A 116 -6.87 28.77 -3.04
CA ASP A 116 -7.86 29.50 -3.82
C ASP A 116 -8.91 30.16 -2.90
N SER A 117 -9.38 29.48 -1.85
CA SER A 117 -10.27 30.04 -0.84
C SER A 117 -9.67 31.24 -0.08
N LEU A 118 -8.36 31.29 0.10
CA LEU A 118 -7.69 32.37 0.85
C LEU A 118 -7.23 33.52 -0.03
N THR A 119 -7.02 33.30 -1.33
CA THR A 119 -6.41 34.29 -2.23
C THR A 119 -7.36 34.91 -3.24
N GLN A 120 -8.54 34.33 -3.47
CA GLN A 120 -9.56 34.92 -4.32
C GLN A 120 -10.28 36.08 -3.63
N ASP A 121 -10.93 36.93 -4.41
CA ASP A 121 -11.69 38.11 -3.90
C ASP A 121 -12.71 37.74 -2.81
N LYS A 122 -13.26 36.55 -2.89
CA LYS A 122 -14.18 35.96 -1.90
C LYS A 122 -13.85 34.49 -1.65
N PRO A 123 -13.92 34.01 -0.40
CA PRO A 123 -13.56 32.64 -0.05
C PRO A 123 -14.31 31.54 -0.79
N TYR A 124 -15.48 31.83 -1.31
CA TYR A 124 -16.32 30.91 -2.07
C TYR A 124 -16.08 30.94 -3.59
N HIS A 125 -15.16 31.75 -4.09
CA HIS A 125 -14.74 31.78 -5.49
C HIS A 125 -13.72 30.63 -5.76
N VAL A 126 -14.08 29.41 -5.40
CA VAL A 126 -13.32 28.19 -5.60
C VAL A 126 -13.97 27.33 -6.68
N ASP A 127 -13.21 26.46 -7.34
CA ASP A 127 -13.77 25.49 -8.29
C ASP A 127 -14.49 24.35 -7.54
N PRO A 128 -15.84 24.28 -7.59
CA PRO A 128 -16.60 23.26 -6.87
C PRO A 128 -16.25 21.83 -7.30
N SER A 129 -15.76 21.63 -8.53
CA SER A 129 -15.40 20.31 -9.06
C SER A 129 -14.18 19.69 -8.36
N ARG A 130 -13.37 20.52 -7.69
CA ARG A 130 -12.17 20.09 -6.93
C ARG A 130 -12.50 19.68 -5.50
N PHE A 131 -13.67 20.10 -4.98
CA PHE A 131 -14.03 19.84 -3.58
C PHE A 131 -13.98 18.33 -3.21
N PRO A 132 -14.50 17.40 -4.02
CA PRO A 132 -14.41 15.97 -3.68
C PRO A 132 -12.99 15.48 -3.44
N ASN A 133 -11.98 16.03 -4.13
CA ASN A 133 -10.58 15.61 -4.00
C ASN A 133 -9.90 16.13 -2.74
N THR A 134 -10.57 17.02 -1.97
CA THR A 134 -10.02 17.55 -0.71
C THR A 134 -10.22 16.61 0.48
N VAL A 135 -10.97 15.53 0.32
CA VAL A 135 -11.25 14.57 1.39
C VAL A 135 -10.53 13.23 1.14
N MET A 136 -10.04 12.63 2.22
CA MET A 136 -9.19 11.44 2.16
C MET A 136 -9.85 10.23 1.49
N ASN A 137 -11.17 10.10 1.59
CA ASN A 137 -11.92 8.97 1.05
C ASN A 137 -12.32 9.14 -0.42
N CYS A 138 -11.89 10.21 -1.09
CA CYS A 138 -12.24 10.46 -2.49
C CYS A 138 -11.81 9.31 -3.40
N ALA A 139 -10.55 8.87 -3.31
CA ALA A 139 -10.04 7.79 -4.14
C ALA A 139 -10.83 6.47 -3.94
N ALA A 140 -11.15 6.12 -2.69
CA ALA A 140 -11.95 4.92 -2.41
C ALA A 140 -13.37 5.02 -2.96
N GLY A 141 -14.02 6.18 -2.80
CA GLY A 141 -15.36 6.44 -3.34
C GLY A 141 -15.37 6.40 -4.88
N GLN A 142 -14.40 7.04 -5.52
CA GLN A 142 -14.28 7.04 -6.98
C GLN A 142 -14.00 5.63 -7.54
N CYS A 143 -13.17 4.82 -6.89
CA CYS A 143 -12.98 3.43 -7.27
C CYS A 143 -14.30 2.65 -7.22
N ALA A 144 -15.08 2.81 -6.15
CA ALA A 144 -16.35 2.12 -6.00
C ALA A 144 -17.34 2.53 -7.10
N ILE A 145 -17.46 3.83 -7.38
CA ILE A 145 -18.34 4.35 -8.44
C ILE A 145 -17.88 3.88 -9.80
N TRP A 146 -16.59 3.95 -10.10
CA TRP A 146 -16.03 3.60 -11.41
C TRP A 146 -16.20 2.13 -11.74
N HIS A 147 -15.98 1.26 -10.76
CA HIS A 147 -16.02 -0.19 -10.94
C HIS A 147 -17.33 -0.85 -10.50
N GLY A 148 -18.32 -0.06 -10.08
CA GLY A 148 -19.63 -0.58 -9.67
C GLY A 148 -19.59 -1.43 -8.39
N LEU A 149 -18.64 -1.17 -7.48
CA LEU A 149 -18.55 -1.86 -6.19
C LEU A 149 -19.55 -1.26 -5.21
N THR A 150 -20.45 -2.06 -4.69
CA THR A 150 -21.55 -1.62 -3.81
C THR A 150 -21.46 -2.18 -2.38
N GLY A 151 -20.43 -2.95 -2.10
CA GLY A 151 -20.15 -3.47 -0.76
C GLY A 151 -19.51 -2.42 0.16
N PRO A 152 -19.09 -2.82 1.36
CA PRO A 152 -18.44 -1.93 2.31
C PRO A 152 -17.25 -1.18 1.71
N ASN A 153 -17.22 0.14 1.90
CA ASN A 153 -16.14 1.01 1.44
C ASN A 153 -15.53 1.74 2.64
N ALA A 154 -14.23 1.59 2.83
CA ALA A 154 -13.53 2.19 3.94
C ALA A 154 -12.20 2.81 3.51
N THR A 155 -11.84 3.95 4.12
CA THR A 155 -10.53 4.57 3.99
C THR A 155 -9.78 4.48 5.30
N ILE A 156 -8.51 4.06 5.25
CA ILE A 156 -7.64 3.88 6.41
C ILE A 156 -6.38 4.73 6.25
N SER A 157 -5.94 5.34 7.35
CA SER A 157 -4.65 6.02 7.44
C SER A 157 -3.93 5.54 8.70
N SER A 158 -2.73 5.00 8.52
CA SER A 158 -1.85 4.50 9.58
C SER A 158 -0.39 4.63 9.13
N GLY A 159 -0.04 5.76 8.51
CA GLY A 159 1.29 5.99 7.96
C GLY A 159 1.74 4.86 7.02
N ARG A 160 3.00 4.44 7.14
CA ARG A 160 3.56 3.34 6.34
C ARG A 160 2.92 1.97 6.64
N ALA A 161 2.31 1.80 7.82
CA ALA A 161 1.61 0.58 8.21
C ALA A 161 0.18 0.46 7.61
N THR A 162 -0.23 1.41 6.78
CA THR A 162 -1.62 1.52 6.29
C THR A 162 -2.10 0.25 5.60
N VAL A 163 -1.32 -0.36 4.69
CA VAL A 163 -1.74 -1.61 4.03
C VAL A 163 -1.90 -2.74 5.05
N LEU A 164 -1.02 -2.86 6.04
CA LEU A 164 -1.15 -3.91 7.07
C LEU A 164 -2.37 -3.69 7.96
N SER A 165 -2.69 -2.42 8.26
CA SER A 165 -3.91 -2.05 8.98
C SER A 165 -5.16 -2.34 8.14
N ALA A 166 -5.12 -2.06 6.84
CA ALA A 166 -6.20 -2.36 5.91
C ALA A 166 -6.44 -3.87 5.77
N LEU A 167 -5.37 -4.68 5.69
CA LEU A 167 -5.46 -6.15 5.71
C LEU A 167 -6.11 -6.67 7.01
N ASN A 168 -5.74 -6.08 8.15
CA ASN A 168 -6.35 -6.45 9.43
C ASN A 168 -7.83 -6.04 9.51
N TYR A 169 -8.20 -4.90 8.93
CA TYR A 169 -9.58 -4.45 8.84
C TYR A 169 -10.40 -5.35 7.89
N ALA A 170 -9.84 -5.73 6.75
CA ALA A 170 -10.45 -6.69 5.82
C ALA A 170 -10.78 -8.03 6.50
N ARG A 171 -9.85 -8.54 7.35
CA ARG A 171 -10.12 -9.75 8.16
C ARG A 171 -11.29 -9.56 9.13
N ARG A 172 -11.48 -8.36 9.66
CA ARG A 172 -12.64 -8.06 10.54
C ARG A 172 -13.94 -8.01 9.75
N LEU A 173 -13.95 -7.39 8.56
CA LEU A 173 -15.12 -7.37 7.68
C LEU A 173 -15.54 -8.79 7.32
N HIS A 174 -14.58 -9.63 6.91
CA HIS A 174 -14.84 -11.01 6.56
C HIS A 174 -15.38 -11.82 7.74
N ARG A 175 -14.73 -11.74 8.92
CA ARG A 175 -15.20 -12.44 10.14
C ARG A 175 -16.57 -11.99 10.62
N GLY A 176 -16.91 -10.73 10.40
CA GLY A 176 -18.22 -10.16 10.71
C GLY A 176 -19.30 -10.50 9.68
N GLY A 177 -18.97 -11.23 8.62
CA GLY A 177 -19.91 -11.54 7.54
C GLY A 177 -20.33 -10.33 6.70
N HIS A 178 -19.53 -9.23 6.74
CA HIS A 178 -19.85 -8.00 6.02
C HIS A 178 -19.33 -8.00 4.58
N ALA A 179 -18.38 -8.88 4.24
CA ALA A 179 -17.85 -9.04 2.89
C ALA A 179 -17.28 -10.45 2.71
N ALA A 180 -17.58 -11.07 1.59
CA ALA A 180 -16.99 -12.34 1.16
C ALA A 180 -15.63 -12.10 0.51
N THR A 181 -15.53 -11.06 -0.32
CA THR A 181 -14.32 -10.66 -1.05
C THR A 181 -13.92 -9.25 -0.63
N VAL A 182 -12.63 -9.00 -0.50
CA VAL A 182 -12.12 -7.66 -0.16
C VAL A 182 -10.98 -7.26 -1.09
N LEU A 183 -11.16 -6.14 -1.80
CA LEU A 183 -10.06 -5.41 -2.43
C LEU A 183 -9.42 -4.52 -1.35
N CYS A 184 -8.14 -4.72 -1.09
CA CYS A 184 -7.46 -4.08 0.03
C CYS A 184 -6.10 -3.55 -0.39
N GLY A 185 -5.79 -2.32 -0.05
CA GLY A 185 -4.50 -1.73 -0.40
C GLY A 185 -4.36 -0.28 -0.01
N ALA A 186 -3.47 0.44 -0.70
CA ALA A 186 -3.26 1.86 -0.49
C ALA A 186 -2.80 2.56 -1.76
N VAL A 187 -2.93 3.88 -1.78
CA VAL A 187 -2.46 4.78 -2.83
C VAL A 187 -1.79 6.01 -2.22
N GLU A 188 -0.72 6.46 -2.84
CA GLU A 188 -0.08 7.76 -2.57
C GLU A 188 0.31 8.45 -3.87
N GLU A 189 0.08 9.76 -3.93
CA GLU A 189 0.62 10.62 -4.98
C GLU A 189 1.97 11.19 -4.56
N LEU A 190 2.83 11.51 -5.52
CA LEU A 190 3.94 12.43 -5.32
C LEU A 190 3.56 13.78 -5.90
N SER A 191 3.44 14.78 -5.03
CA SER A 191 3.21 16.18 -5.39
C SER A 191 4.18 17.08 -4.63
N GLU A 192 4.43 18.29 -5.16
CA GLU A 192 5.24 19.28 -4.46
C GLU A 192 4.69 19.55 -3.06
N GLN A 193 3.36 19.64 -2.94
CA GLN A 193 2.68 19.90 -1.69
C GLN A 193 2.95 18.81 -0.66
N ARG A 194 2.83 17.54 -1.05
CA ARG A 194 3.15 16.41 -0.16
C ARG A 194 4.63 16.44 0.21
N ALA A 195 5.52 16.63 -0.76
CA ALA A 195 6.96 16.62 -0.53
C ALA A 195 7.42 17.69 0.46
N TRP A 196 6.93 18.91 0.32
CA TRP A 196 7.22 19.98 1.28
C TRP A 196 6.56 19.78 2.64
N LEU A 197 5.36 19.21 2.68
CA LEU A 197 4.67 18.88 3.93
C LEU A 197 5.48 17.87 4.74
N GLU A 198 5.95 16.80 4.11
CA GLU A 198 6.79 15.79 4.75
C GLU A 198 8.17 16.34 5.14
N TRP A 199 8.78 17.17 4.28
CA TRP A 199 10.06 17.83 4.59
C TRP A 199 9.99 18.68 5.86
N HIS A 200 8.95 19.51 6.00
CA HIS A 200 8.77 20.37 7.14
C HIS A 200 8.24 19.62 8.37
N GLY A 201 7.46 18.56 8.18
CA GLY A 201 6.91 17.75 9.26
C GLY A 201 7.91 16.78 9.88
N ALA A 202 8.98 16.43 9.15
CA ALA A 202 9.96 15.48 9.64
C ALA A 202 10.79 16.08 10.79
N ALA A 203 10.68 15.47 11.98
CA ALA A 203 11.46 15.85 13.15
C ALA A 203 12.95 15.49 13.01
N ASP A 204 13.25 14.36 12.35
CA ASP A 204 14.60 13.88 12.09
C ASP A 204 15.10 14.41 10.73
N PRO A 205 16.23 15.16 10.68
CA PRO A 205 16.84 15.62 9.44
C PRO A 205 17.17 14.50 8.44
N ALA A 206 17.54 13.31 8.91
CA ALA A 206 17.84 12.17 8.03
C ALA A 206 16.60 11.73 7.23
N ARG A 207 15.41 11.92 7.77
CA ARG A 207 14.16 11.62 7.10
C ARG A 207 13.78 12.63 6.03
N ARG A 208 14.22 13.88 6.15
CA ARG A 208 13.97 14.92 5.14
C ARG A 208 14.60 14.58 3.79
N SER A 209 15.78 13.95 3.81
CA SER A 209 16.51 13.56 2.60
C SER A 209 16.04 12.23 2.00
N ARG A 210 15.11 11.53 2.64
CA ARG A 210 14.58 10.25 2.14
C ARG A 210 13.89 10.47 0.79
N PRO A 211 14.21 9.66 -0.23
CA PRO A 211 13.51 9.74 -1.51
C PRO A 211 12.02 9.45 -1.33
N LEU A 212 11.17 10.39 -1.67
CA LEU A 212 9.72 10.18 -1.70
C LEU A 212 9.28 9.58 -3.03
N ALA A 213 8.23 8.78 -2.97
CA ALA A 213 7.70 8.12 -4.16
C ALA A 213 6.16 8.11 -4.16
N GLU A 214 5.61 7.74 -5.30
CA GLU A 214 4.18 7.52 -5.50
C GLU A 214 3.89 6.10 -5.97
N GLY A 215 2.65 5.70 -5.86
CA GLY A 215 2.20 4.42 -6.37
C GLY A 215 0.88 3.96 -5.74
N CYS A 216 0.48 2.78 -6.15
CA CYS A 216 -0.68 2.10 -5.60
C CYS A 216 -0.42 0.60 -5.55
N ALA A 217 -0.85 -0.06 -4.48
CA ALA A 217 -0.81 -1.52 -4.36
C ALA A 217 -2.17 -2.01 -3.87
N ILE A 218 -2.77 -2.95 -4.59
CA ILE A 218 -4.06 -3.57 -4.27
C ILE A 218 -3.89 -5.08 -4.18
N PHE A 219 -4.48 -5.68 -3.18
CA PHE A 219 -4.53 -7.11 -2.94
C PHE A 219 -5.98 -7.58 -2.95
N LEU A 220 -6.23 -8.70 -3.62
CA LEU A 220 -7.52 -9.39 -3.57
C LEU A 220 -7.48 -10.42 -2.44
N LEU A 221 -8.46 -10.33 -1.56
CA LEU A 221 -8.60 -11.22 -0.41
C LEU A 221 -9.88 -12.03 -0.54
N GLU A 222 -9.75 -13.35 -0.42
CA GLU A 222 -10.85 -14.30 -0.48
C GLU A 222 -10.69 -15.34 0.64
N PRO A 223 -11.78 -16.00 1.07
CA PRO A 223 -11.66 -17.15 1.97
C PRO A 223 -10.86 -18.27 1.29
N ALA A 224 -9.84 -18.80 1.95
CA ALA A 224 -8.93 -19.80 1.36
C ALA A 224 -9.68 -21.05 0.85
N GLU A 225 -10.79 -21.41 1.50
CA GLU A 225 -11.57 -22.60 1.17
C GLU A 225 -12.42 -22.44 -0.11
N THR A 226 -12.82 -21.21 -0.44
CA THR A 226 -13.72 -20.90 -1.57
C THR A 226 -13.05 -20.02 -2.62
N ALA A 227 -11.76 -19.73 -2.49
CA ALA A 227 -11.00 -18.91 -3.41
C ALA A 227 -11.06 -19.49 -4.84
N ARG A 228 -11.31 -18.63 -5.81
CA ARG A 228 -11.42 -19.02 -7.23
C ARG A 228 -10.08 -19.35 -7.85
N THR A 229 -9.01 -18.74 -7.33
CA THR A 229 -7.64 -18.96 -7.76
C THR A 229 -6.81 -19.50 -6.59
N PRO A 230 -5.69 -20.20 -6.86
CA PRO A 230 -4.79 -20.62 -5.80
C PRO A 230 -4.34 -19.45 -4.93
N ALA A 231 -4.34 -19.65 -3.62
CA ALA A 231 -3.82 -18.65 -2.69
C ALA A 231 -2.35 -18.37 -2.97
N LEU A 232 -1.99 -17.10 -3.15
CA LEU A 232 -0.61 -16.64 -3.22
C LEU A 232 0.02 -16.61 -1.83
N ALA A 233 -0.77 -16.25 -0.82
CA ALA A 233 -0.40 -16.32 0.57
C ALA A 233 -1.64 -16.33 1.49
N GLU A 234 -1.52 -16.96 2.66
CA GLU A 234 -2.51 -16.89 3.74
C GLU A 234 -2.07 -15.86 4.77
N ILE A 235 -2.99 -15.02 5.24
CA ILE A 235 -2.73 -14.03 6.27
C ILE A 235 -2.84 -14.71 7.64
N LEU A 236 -1.70 -14.97 8.29
CA LEU A 236 -1.67 -15.63 9.60
C LEU A 236 -1.98 -14.68 10.74
N ALA A 237 -1.23 -13.57 10.85
CA ALA A 237 -1.41 -12.60 11.91
C ALA A 237 -0.94 -11.21 11.50
N VAL A 238 -1.53 -10.20 12.15
CA VAL A 238 -1.05 -8.81 12.17
C VAL A 238 -0.91 -8.37 13.61
N ALA A 239 0.20 -7.72 13.95
CA ALA A 239 0.44 -7.16 15.28
C ALA A 239 1.09 -5.79 15.19
N SER A 240 0.53 -4.82 15.92
CA SER A 240 1.10 -3.47 16.05
C SER A 240 1.52 -3.21 17.49
N ARG A 241 2.60 -2.45 17.64
CA ARG A 241 3.10 -1.98 18.92
C ARG A 241 3.54 -0.52 18.77
N ARG A 242 3.45 0.22 19.87
CA ARG A 242 3.84 1.62 19.93
C ARG A 242 4.46 1.94 21.29
N GLY A 243 5.39 2.91 21.30
CA GLY A 243 6.02 3.43 22.52
C GLY A 243 7.34 2.75 22.85
N GLY A 244 8.34 3.54 23.23
CA GLY A 244 9.70 3.09 23.51
C GLY A 244 10.67 3.27 22.33
N ALA A 245 11.85 2.67 22.44
CA ALA A 245 12.85 2.69 21.37
C ALA A 245 12.37 1.86 20.19
N VAL A 246 12.48 2.37 18.96
CA VAL A 246 11.97 1.72 17.73
C VAL A 246 12.42 0.27 17.60
N ARG A 247 13.69 -0.04 17.94
CA ARG A 247 14.23 -1.41 17.93
C ARG A 247 13.49 -2.37 18.86
N GLU A 248 13.14 -1.91 20.06
CA GLU A 248 12.42 -2.72 21.03
C GLU A 248 10.96 -2.90 20.64
N VAL A 249 10.34 -1.83 20.13
CA VAL A 249 8.98 -1.87 19.60
C VAL A 249 8.90 -2.84 18.43
N ALA A 250 9.86 -2.81 17.52
CA ALA A 250 9.93 -3.72 16.37
C ALA A 250 10.06 -5.18 16.82
N ARG A 251 10.96 -5.46 17.77
CA ARG A 251 11.11 -6.80 18.33
C ARG A 251 9.83 -7.30 18.98
N THR A 252 9.16 -6.48 19.78
CA THR A 252 7.91 -6.87 20.44
C THR A 252 6.75 -7.03 19.48
N ALA A 253 6.69 -6.22 18.40
CA ALA A 253 5.69 -6.38 17.34
C ALA A 253 5.87 -7.69 16.59
N VAL A 254 7.11 -8.02 16.20
CA VAL A 254 7.43 -9.29 15.51
C VAL A 254 7.12 -10.48 16.41
N HIS A 255 7.58 -10.50 17.66
CA HIS A 255 7.28 -11.58 18.60
C HIS A 255 5.77 -11.77 18.81
N ALA A 256 5.01 -10.67 18.96
CA ALA A 256 3.56 -10.76 19.09
C ALA A 256 2.89 -11.29 17.81
N CYS A 257 3.42 -10.96 16.64
CA CYS A 257 2.93 -11.44 15.36
C CYS A 257 3.18 -12.95 15.22
N LEU A 258 4.40 -13.41 15.47
CA LEU A 258 4.79 -14.82 15.40
C LEU A 258 4.00 -15.66 16.43
N SER A 259 3.91 -15.21 17.68
CA SER A 259 3.12 -15.90 18.72
C SER A 259 1.65 -16.06 18.32
N ARG A 260 1.03 -15.03 17.72
CA ARG A 260 -0.36 -15.09 17.25
C ARG A 260 -0.55 -16.00 16.04
N SER A 261 0.48 -16.19 15.25
CA SER A 261 0.47 -17.05 14.07
C SER A 261 0.84 -18.50 14.38
N GLY A 262 1.34 -18.79 15.60
CA GLY A 262 1.85 -20.10 15.98
C GLY A 262 3.12 -20.48 15.21
N VAL A 263 3.91 -19.50 14.76
CA VAL A 263 5.12 -19.69 13.96
C VAL A 263 6.36 -19.45 14.83
N GLU A 264 7.30 -20.38 14.79
CA GLU A 264 8.59 -20.21 15.46
C GLU A 264 9.52 -19.30 14.63
N PRO A 265 10.37 -18.46 15.25
CA PRO A 265 11.29 -17.57 14.54
C PRO A 265 12.16 -18.26 13.49
N ARG A 266 12.58 -19.52 13.74
CA ARG A 266 13.40 -20.34 12.82
C ARG A 266 12.67 -20.79 11.55
N GLU A 267 11.32 -20.76 11.53
CA GLU A 267 10.51 -21.15 10.38
C GLU A 267 10.35 -20.02 9.36
N VAL A 268 10.76 -18.79 9.72
CA VAL A 268 10.64 -17.62 8.86
C VAL A 268 11.68 -17.69 7.74
N TRP A 269 11.20 -17.77 6.51
CA TRP A 269 12.02 -17.83 5.30
C TRP A 269 12.55 -16.44 4.89
N ALA A 270 11.69 -15.41 4.96
CA ALA A 270 12.05 -14.07 4.54
C ALA A 270 11.41 -13.00 5.44
N VAL A 271 12.12 -11.88 5.55
CA VAL A 271 11.65 -10.67 6.23
C VAL A 271 11.78 -9.50 5.27
N ALA A 272 10.65 -8.86 4.97
CA ALA A 272 10.62 -7.58 4.28
C ALA A 272 10.53 -6.47 5.33
N LEU A 273 11.47 -5.54 5.30
CA LEU A 273 11.56 -4.45 6.28
C LEU A 273 12.13 -3.18 5.65
N GLU A 274 11.90 -2.07 6.30
CA GLU A 274 12.50 -0.77 6.01
C GLU A 274 13.82 -0.63 6.76
N ASP A 275 14.79 0.08 6.18
CA ASP A 275 16.17 0.17 6.70
C ASP A 275 16.27 0.84 8.09
N ASP A 276 15.28 1.65 8.47
CA ASP A 276 15.30 2.44 9.71
C ASP A 276 14.66 1.74 10.94
N ILE A 277 14.12 0.53 10.77
CA ILE A 277 13.43 -0.20 11.86
C ILE A 277 14.41 -0.86 12.85
N GLY A 278 15.71 -0.88 12.52
CA GLY A 278 16.76 -1.43 13.38
C GLY A 278 16.97 -2.92 13.20
N ASP A 279 17.61 -3.57 14.19
CA ASP A 279 18.08 -4.96 14.10
C ASP A 279 16.94 -5.98 14.31
N VAL A 280 15.89 -5.89 13.47
CA VAL A 280 14.80 -6.89 13.44
C VAL A 280 15.31 -8.29 13.09
N PRO A 281 16.32 -8.45 12.20
CA PRO A 281 16.90 -9.77 11.91
C PRO A 281 17.40 -10.53 13.15
N ALA A 282 17.81 -9.83 14.21
CA ALA A 282 18.25 -10.48 15.45
C ALA A 282 17.14 -11.24 16.19
N VAL A 283 15.87 -11.01 15.85
CA VAL A 283 14.74 -11.78 16.39
C VAL A 283 14.70 -13.21 15.82
N PHE A 284 15.29 -13.42 14.64
CA PHE A 284 15.17 -14.66 13.90
C PHE A 284 16.44 -15.50 14.02
N GLU A 285 16.32 -16.70 14.56
CA GLU A 285 17.43 -17.64 14.75
C GLU A 285 17.99 -18.21 13.43
N GLY A 286 17.16 -18.20 12.37
CA GLY A 286 17.43 -18.88 11.09
C GLY A 286 18.09 -18.03 10.01
N ARG A 287 18.50 -16.77 10.27
CA ARG A 287 18.98 -15.81 9.26
C ARG A 287 18.06 -15.76 8.03
N PRO A 288 16.82 -15.29 8.16
CA PRO A 288 15.89 -15.21 7.05
C PRO A 288 16.45 -14.33 5.93
N ARG A 289 15.98 -14.54 4.71
CA ARG A 289 16.28 -13.66 3.58
C ARG A 289 15.73 -12.25 3.87
N LEU A 290 16.58 -11.25 3.78
CA LEU A 290 16.15 -9.85 3.90
C LEU A 290 15.71 -9.32 2.54
N LEU A 291 14.54 -8.69 2.50
CA LEU A 291 13.96 -8.05 1.33
C LEU A 291 13.82 -6.56 1.63
N ALA A 292 14.61 -5.74 0.94
CA ALA A 292 14.55 -4.29 1.00
C ALA A 292 14.01 -3.78 -0.33
N VAL A 293 12.96 -2.96 -0.29
CA VAL A 293 12.30 -2.38 -1.47
C VAL A 293 12.36 -0.85 -1.44
N THR A 294 12.38 -0.26 -0.26
CA THR A 294 12.34 1.20 -0.09
C THR A 294 13.58 1.88 -0.68
N ASP A 295 14.76 1.24 -0.62
CA ASP A 295 15.99 1.70 -1.25
C ASP A 295 15.92 1.72 -2.79
N LEU A 296 15.02 0.93 -3.36
CA LEU A 296 14.84 0.80 -4.81
C LEU A 296 13.76 1.72 -5.38
N VAL A 297 12.64 1.90 -4.65
CA VAL A 297 11.46 2.63 -5.14
C VAL A 297 11.20 3.93 -4.40
N GLY A 298 11.84 4.16 -3.24
CA GLY A 298 11.59 5.30 -2.35
C GLY A 298 10.50 5.03 -1.33
N ASP A 299 10.23 6.04 -0.50
CA ASP A 299 9.16 6.03 0.50
C ASP A 299 7.82 6.35 -0.15
N VAL A 300 7.00 5.34 -0.28
CA VAL A 300 5.65 5.43 -0.87
C VAL A 300 4.58 5.67 0.21
N GLY A 301 4.94 6.14 1.39
CA GLY A 301 3.99 6.45 2.48
C GLY A 301 3.07 5.27 2.79
N ALA A 302 1.76 5.49 2.71
CA ALA A 302 0.74 4.46 2.99
C ALA A 302 0.91 3.16 2.19
N VAL A 303 1.58 3.20 1.02
CA VAL A 303 1.77 2.03 0.14
C VAL A 303 3.01 1.22 0.49
N SER A 304 3.93 1.75 1.32
CA SER A 304 5.25 1.14 1.59
C SER A 304 5.16 -0.34 1.99
N ALA A 305 4.34 -0.68 2.98
CA ALA A 305 4.12 -2.08 3.35
C ALA A 305 3.49 -2.93 2.23
N GLY A 306 2.70 -2.33 1.35
CA GLY A 306 2.13 -2.99 0.16
C GLY A 306 3.20 -3.34 -0.87
N MET A 307 4.15 -2.43 -1.13
CA MET A 307 5.29 -2.71 -2.01
C MET A 307 6.17 -3.83 -1.44
N GLN A 308 6.41 -3.84 -0.13
CA GLN A 308 7.15 -4.90 0.56
C GLN A 308 6.43 -6.26 0.44
N LEU A 309 5.11 -6.28 0.65
CA LEU A 309 4.31 -7.50 0.53
C LEU A 309 4.30 -8.02 -0.92
N ALA A 310 4.11 -7.15 -1.90
CA ALA A 310 4.17 -7.51 -3.32
C ALA A 310 5.55 -8.06 -3.69
N ALA A 311 6.64 -7.43 -3.26
CA ALA A 311 8.00 -7.93 -3.46
C ALA A 311 8.24 -9.29 -2.79
N THR A 312 7.67 -9.50 -1.59
CA THR A 312 7.70 -10.80 -0.91
C THR A 312 7.04 -11.88 -1.76
N LEU A 313 5.88 -11.62 -2.35
CA LEU A 313 5.19 -12.56 -3.24
C LEU A 313 5.98 -12.83 -4.53
N VAL A 314 6.60 -11.80 -5.12
CA VAL A 314 7.48 -11.94 -6.30
C VAL A 314 8.66 -12.86 -5.98
N HIS A 315 9.37 -12.62 -4.89
CA HIS A 315 10.50 -13.45 -4.48
C HIS A 315 10.07 -14.87 -4.08
N ALA A 316 8.92 -15.01 -3.42
CA ALA A 316 8.39 -16.32 -3.03
C ALA A 316 8.12 -17.21 -4.24
N ARG A 317 7.55 -16.64 -5.31
CA ARG A 317 7.33 -17.35 -6.57
C ARG A 317 8.64 -17.77 -7.24
N ARG A 318 9.63 -16.86 -7.24
CA ARG A 318 10.95 -17.11 -7.85
C ARG A 318 11.73 -18.19 -7.12
N ASP A 319 11.67 -18.20 -5.79
CA ASP A 319 12.48 -19.08 -4.93
C ASP A 319 11.74 -20.40 -4.57
N ASP A 320 10.56 -20.63 -5.18
CA ASP A 320 9.68 -21.77 -4.88
C ASP A 320 9.44 -21.95 -3.37
N ALA A 321 9.04 -20.84 -2.72
CA ALA A 321 8.90 -20.79 -1.27
C ALA A 321 7.53 -21.26 -0.76
N ALA A 322 6.84 -22.15 -1.50
CA ALA A 322 5.53 -22.68 -1.12
C ALA A 322 5.56 -23.28 0.30
N GLY A 323 4.54 -22.96 1.11
CA GLY A 323 4.42 -23.38 2.51
C GLY A 323 5.31 -22.65 3.50
N ARG A 324 6.28 -21.87 3.03
CA ARG A 324 7.19 -21.08 3.88
C ARG A 324 6.47 -19.86 4.47
N VAL A 325 7.00 -19.35 5.58
CA VAL A 325 6.47 -18.13 6.22
C VAL A 325 7.36 -16.94 5.90
N ALA A 326 6.72 -15.82 5.57
CA ALA A 326 7.38 -14.53 5.45
C ALA A 326 6.78 -13.52 6.43
N VAL A 327 7.60 -12.55 6.85
CA VAL A 327 7.18 -11.47 7.73
C VAL A 327 7.43 -10.13 7.05
N VAL A 328 6.43 -9.26 7.03
CA VAL A 328 6.56 -7.87 6.59
C VAL A 328 6.53 -6.98 7.82
N VAL A 329 7.53 -6.12 7.97
CA VAL A 329 7.65 -5.22 9.12
C VAL A 329 7.80 -3.78 8.62
N THR A 330 6.98 -2.90 9.15
CA THR A 330 7.03 -1.48 8.81
C THR A 330 6.94 -0.63 10.08
N GLY A 331 7.66 0.47 10.11
CA GLY A 331 7.66 1.44 11.19
C GLY A 331 7.17 2.81 10.71
N ASP A 332 6.55 3.56 11.60
CA ASP A 332 6.10 4.92 11.32
C ASP A 332 6.76 5.94 12.24
N ASP A 333 6.68 7.20 11.86
CA ASP A 333 7.32 8.33 12.52
C ASP A 333 6.77 8.59 13.92
N ASP A 334 5.56 8.11 14.19
CA ASP A 334 4.92 8.18 15.50
C ASP A 334 5.42 7.11 16.49
N GLY A 335 6.40 6.29 16.09
CA GLY A 335 6.95 5.18 16.87
C GLY A 335 6.10 3.90 16.86
N THR A 336 5.11 3.83 15.98
CA THR A 336 4.34 2.61 15.76
C THR A 336 5.10 1.66 14.85
N VAL A 337 5.21 0.38 15.21
CA VAL A 337 5.71 -0.69 14.35
C VAL A 337 4.64 -1.75 14.20
N THR A 338 4.41 -2.16 12.96
CA THR A 338 3.43 -3.20 12.61
C THR A 338 4.14 -4.34 11.87
N ALA A 339 3.84 -5.56 12.27
CA ALA A 339 4.30 -6.79 11.64
C ALA A 339 3.12 -7.60 11.11
N LEU A 340 3.29 -8.17 9.91
CA LEU A 340 2.39 -9.11 9.26
C LEU A 340 3.13 -10.42 9.02
N ALA A 341 2.55 -11.55 9.44
CA ALA A 341 3.03 -12.89 9.05
C ALA A 341 2.09 -13.47 7.99
N VAL A 342 2.68 -13.97 6.91
CA VAL A 342 1.98 -14.66 5.84
C VAL A 342 2.61 -16.03 5.57
N ARG A 343 1.79 -17.03 5.26
CA ARG A 343 2.24 -18.32 4.74
C ARG A 343 2.10 -18.29 3.23
N ILE A 344 3.19 -18.51 2.51
CA ILE A 344 3.20 -18.55 1.05
C ILE A 344 2.38 -19.73 0.56
N GLY A 345 1.46 -19.47 -0.37
CA GLY A 345 0.66 -20.51 -1.01
C GLY A 345 1.50 -21.39 -1.94
N GLY A 346 1.02 -22.59 -2.15
CA GLY A 346 1.61 -23.51 -3.14
C GLY A 346 0.74 -23.64 -4.38
N PRO A 347 1.28 -24.16 -5.48
CA PRO A 347 0.44 -24.62 -6.56
C PRO A 347 -0.50 -25.72 -6.04
N ARG A 348 -1.79 -25.61 -6.37
CA ARG A 348 -2.74 -26.70 -6.14
C ARG A 348 -2.53 -27.78 -7.17
#